data_bd6602357af258f0e38313e8f8278f5a
#
_entry.id   bd6602357af258f0e38313e8f8278f5a
#
_cell.length_a   1.000
_cell.length_b   1.000
_cell.length_c   1.000
_cell.angle_alpha   90.00
_cell.angle_beta   90.00
_cell.angle_gamma   90.00
#
_symmetry.space_group_name_H-M   'P 1'
#
loop_
_entity.id
_entity.type
_entity.pdbx_description
1 polymer ?
#
loop_
_entity_poly.entity_id
_entity_poly.type
_entity_poly.pdbx_seq_one_letter_code
_entity_poly.pdbx_strand_id
1 'polypeptide(L)'
;LNPFLQLLERDSSDSFIIAATNAIDSIDKAMFRRFDDVIEYRLPDSGQRIHLLREYLYAAKELDYSMAAPLFEGMSHAEIKMVCSDIFKESLLNDVPMNIELVKMVVDKRNQLCREIS
;
A
#
# COMPACT_ATOMS: atom_id res chain seq x y z
N LEU A 1 -15.48 18.68 8.06
CA LEU A 1 -15.90 18.54 6.66
C LEU A 1 -16.61 19.79 6.12
N ASN A 2 -17.49 20.40 6.93
CA ASN A 2 -18.23 21.58 6.49
C ASN A 2 -17.32 22.76 6.12
N PRO A 3 -16.26 23.10 6.91
CA PRO A 3 -15.34 24.17 6.51
C PRO A 3 -14.63 23.89 5.20
N PHE A 4 -14.29 22.61 4.95
CA PHE A 4 -13.62 22.20 3.72
C PHE A 4 -14.55 22.32 2.51
N LEU A 5 -15.81 21.89 2.66
CA LEU A 5 -16.82 22.03 1.61
C LEU A 5 -17.06 23.51 1.27
N GLN A 6 -17.15 24.38 2.29
CA GLN A 6 -17.30 25.80 2.09
C GLN A 6 -16.13 26.41 1.33
N LEU A 7 -14.91 25.96 1.65
CA LEU A 7 -13.71 26.42 0.95
C LEU A 7 -13.75 26.03 -0.54
N LEU A 8 -14.16 24.81 -0.84
CA LEU A 8 -14.30 24.33 -2.21
C LEU A 8 -15.37 25.10 -2.97
N GLU A 9 -16.50 25.43 -2.32
CA GLU A 9 -17.59 26.18 -2.93
C GLU A 9 -17.19 27.62 -3.25
N ARG A 10 -16.34 28.22 -2.43
CA ARG A 10 -15.90 29.60 -2.59
C ARG A 10 -14.74 29.74 -3.58
N ASP A 11 -14.05 28.64 -3.85
CA ASP A 11 -12.91 28.70 -4.76
C ASP A 11 -13.40 28.78 -6.21
N SER A 12 -13.28 29.97 -6.77
CA SER A 12 -13.59 30.25 -8.17
C SER A 12 -12.34 30.37 -9.04
N SER A 13 -11.17 30.04 -8.48
CA SER A 13 -9.91 30.09 -9.21
C SER A 13 -9.79 28.91 -10.19
N ASP A 14 -8.89 29.03 -11.15
CA ASP A 14 -8.53 27.95 -12.07
C ASP A 14 -7.57 26.95 -11.44
N SER A 15 -7.47 26.95 -10.10
CA SER A 15 -6.58 26.09 -9.35
C SER A 15 -6.97 24.63 -9.44
N PHE A 16 -5.97 23.76 -9.44
CA PHE A 16 -6.14 22.31 -9.42
C PHE A 16 -6.04 21.83 -7.96
N ILE A 17 -7.13 21.25 -7.46
CA ILE A 17 -7.19 20.77 -6.07
C ILE A 17 -7.21 19.26 -6.05
N ILE A 18 -6.26 18.65 -5.32
CA ILE A 18 -6.18 17.21 -5.12
C ILE A 18 -6.34 16.90 -3.63
N ALA A 19 -7.31 16.04 -3.31
CA ALA A 19 -7.50 15.54 -1.95
C ALA A 19 -7.42 14.02 -1.95
N ALA A 20 -6.78 13.45 -0.93
CA ALA A 20 -6.65 12.01 -0.79
C ALA A 20 -7.10 11.55 0.59
N THR A 21 -7.77 10.39 0.64
CA THR A 21 -8.21 9.77 1.89
C THR A 21 -8.24 8.27 1.77
N ASN A 22 -8.00 7.57 2.88
CA ASN A 22 -8.20 6.13 3.00
C ASN A 22 -9.48 5.80 3.78
N ALA A 23 -10.25 6.82 4.21
CA ALA A 23 -11.48 6.68 4.98
C ALA A 23 -12.70 6.98 4.12
N ILE A 24 -12.86 6.22 3.03
CA ILE A 24 -13.87 6.49 2.01
C ILE A 24 -15.30 6.42 2.55
N ASP A 25 -15.55 5.53 3.52
CA ASP A 25 -16.88 5.35 4.11
C ASP A 25 -17.31 6.53 4.98
N SER A 26 -16.37 7.34 5.43
CA SER A 26 -16.67 8.52 6.24
C SER A 26 -16.79 9.81 5.43
N ILE A 27 -16.67 9.71 4.09
CA ILE A 27 -16.82 10.87 3.22
C ILE A 27 -18.28 11.03 2.80
N ASP A 28 -18.79 12.26 2.99
CA ASP A 28 -20.14 12.63 2.59
C ASP A 28 -20.26 12.62 1.04
N LYS A 29 -21.41 12.12 0.55
CA LYS A 29 -21.73 12.16 -0.88
C LYS A 29 -21.68 13.56 -1.46
N ALA A 30 -22.01 14.57 -0.67
CA ALA A 30 -21.94 15.97 -1.09
C ALA A 30 -20.51 16.38 -1.45
N MET A 31 -19.53 15.83 -0.75
CA MET A 31 -18.12 16.09 -1.04
C MET A 31 -17.69 15.50 -2.38
N PHE A 32 -18.13 14.28 -2.69
CA PHE A 32 -17.83 13.65 -3.98
C PHE A 32 -18.34 14.47 -5.17
N ARG A 33 -19.50 15.09 -5.02
CA ARG A 33 -20.11 15.90 -6.08
C ARG A 33 -19.34 17.18 -6.38
N ARG A 34 -18.46 17.61 -5.46
CA ARG A 34 -17.66 18.82 -5.64
C ARG A 34 -16.37 18.58 -6.44
N PHE A 35 -15.99 17.32 -6.60
CA PHE A 35 -14.81 16.97 -7.39
C PHE A 35 -15.22 16.56 -8.80
N ASP A 36 -14.49 17.07 -9.80
CA ASP A 36 -14.73 16.75 -11.21
C ASP A 36 -14.41 15.30 -11.51
N ASP A 37 -13.44 14.74 -10.79
CA ASP A 37 -13.00 13.36 -11.00
C ASP A 37 -12.64 12.73 -9.66
N VAL A 38 -13.04 11.48 -9.47
CA VAL A 38 -12.75 10.71 -8.26
C VAL A 38 -12.10 9.40 -8.68
N ILE A 39 -10.88 9.19 -8.19
CA ILE A 39 -10.11 7.96 -8.45
C ILE A 39 -10.05 7.14 -7.17
N GLU A 40 -10.53 5.90 -7.24
CA GLU A 40 -10.47 4.96 -6.14
C GLU A 40 -9.28 4.03 -6.30
N TYR A 41 -8.36 4.08 -5.33
CA TYR A 41 -7.22 3.15 -5.27
C TYR A 41 -7.54 2.06 -4.27
N ARG A 42 -7.84 0.87 -4.79
CA ARG A 42 -8.12 -0.30 -3.96
C ARG A 42 -6.83 -1.01 -3.60
N LEU A 43 -6.88 -1.80 -2.51
CA LEU A 43 -5.77 -2.66 -2.17
C LEU A 43 -5.53 -3.67 -3.31
N PRO A 44 -4.28 -4.05 -3.57
CA PRO A 44 -4.00 -5.01 -4.63
C PRO A 44 -4.63 -6.37 -4.34
N ASP A 45 -5.18 -6.99 -5.38
CA ASP A 45 -5.68 -8.34 -5.32
C ASP A 45 -4.54 -9.37 -5.42
N SER A 46 -4.88 -10.66 -5.41
CA SER A 46 -3.90 -11.74 -5.45
C SER A 46 -3.00 -11.65 -6.68
N GLY A 47 -3.57 -11.43 -7.86
CA GLY A 47 -2.79 -11.32 -9.10
C GLY A 47 -1.87 -10.10 -9.10
N GLN A 48 -2.36 -8.99 -8.61
CA GLN A 48 -1.57 -7.77 -8.49
C GLN A 48 -0.44 -7.92 -7.49
N ARG A 49 -0.68 -8.59 -6.36
CA ARG A 49 0.37 -8.87 -5.38
C ARG A 49 1.49 -9.71 -5.98
N ILE A 50 1.15 -10.76 -6.72
CA ILE A 50 2.14 -11.58 -7.41
C ILE A 50 2.98 -10.74 -8.36
N HIS A 51 2.33 -9.89 -9.14
CA HIS A 51 3.02 -9.00 -10.08
C HIS A 51 3.98 -8.05 -9.37
N LEU A 52 3.53 -7.43 -8.27
CA LEU A 52 4.37 -6.53 -7.49
C LEU A 52 5.57 -7.24 -6.89
N LEU A 53 5.39 -8.46 -6.37
CA LEU A 53 6.48 -9.23 -5.80
C LEU A 53 7.52 -9.61 -6.85
N ARG A 54 7.07 -9.98 -8.06
CA ARG A 54 8.00 -10.25 -9.16
C ARG A 54 8.82 -9.03 -9.53
N GLU A 55 8.20 -7.87 -9.47
CA GLU A 55 8.86 -6.61 -9.80
C GLU A 55 9.86 -6.19 -8.72
N TYR A 56 9.46 -6.24 -7.45
CA TYR A 56 10.29 -5.76 -6.34
C TYR A 56 11.30 -6.80 -5.83
N LEU A 57 10.98 -8.08 -5.95
CA LEU A 57 11.86 -9.17 -5.53
C LEU A 57 12.38 -9.98 -6.73
N TYR A 58 12.69 -9.29 -7.82
CA TYR A 58 13.14 -9.94 -9.06
C TYR A 58 14.41 -10.78 -8.89
N ALA A 59 15.24 -10.47 -7.91
CA ALA A 59 16.47 -11.21 -7.63
C ALA A 59 16.25 -12.49 -6.81
N ALA A 60 15.02 -12.72 -6.34
CA ALA A 60 14.68 -13.90 -5.54
C ALA A 60 14.40 -15.10 -6.46
N LYS A 61 15.45 -15.76 -6.93
CA LYS A 61 15.36 -16.80 -7.97
C LYS A 61 14.62 -18.06 -7.52
N GLU A 62 14.64 -18.36 -6.22
CA GLU A 62 14.03 -19.58 -5.67
C GLU A 62 12.67 -19.33 -5.01
N LEU A 63 12.20 -18.09 -5.02
CA LEU A 63 10.95 -17.73 -4.36
C LEU A 63 9.75 -18.04 -5.25
N ASP A 64 8.79 -18.80 -4.71
CA ASP A 64 7.49 -18.96 -5.35
C ASP A 64 6.61 -17.78 -4.97
N TYR A 65 6.39 -16.87 -5.91
CA TYR A 65 5.61 -15.67 -5.68
C TYR A 65 4.15 -15.98 -5.36
N SER A 66 3.61 -17.07 -5.88
CA SER A 66 2.24 -17.50 -5.57
C SER A 66 2.08 -17.90 -4.10
N MET A 67 3.12 -18.47 -3.50
CA MET A 67 3.12 -18.82 -2.08
C MET A 67 3.38 -17.60 -1.20
N ALA A 68 4.16 -16.65 -1.70
CA ALA A 68 4.49 -15.43 -0.93
C ALA A 68 3.36 -14.41 -0.93
N ALA A 69 2.61 -14.30 -2.02
CA ALA A 69 1.58 -13.28 -2.18
C ALA A 69 0.53 -13.23 -1.06
N PRO A 70 0.00 -14.36 -0.54
CA PRO A 70 -0.95 -14.31 0.58
C PRO A 70 -0.42 -13.66 1.84
N LEU A 71 0.89 -13.66 2.05
CA LEU A 71 1.52 -13.02 3.21
C LEU A 71 1.38 -11.50 3.19
N PHE A 72 1.12 -10.93 2.03
CA PHE A 72 0.99 -9.49 1.81
C PHE A 72 -0.47 -9.04 1.74
N GLU A 73 -1.41 -9.93 2.05
CA GLU A 73 -2.83 -9.59 2.05
C GLU A 73 -3.13 -8.44 3.00
N GLY A 74 -3.92 -7.48 2.55
CA GLY A 74 -4.27 -6.30 3.34
C GLY A 74 -3.26 -5.16 3.25
N MET A 75 -2.16 -5.34 2.56
CA MET A 75 -1.16 -4.30 2.38
C MET A 75 -1.42 -3.47 1.13
N SER A 76 -1.18 -2.16 1.23
CA SER A 76 -1.21 -1.26 0.08
C SER A 76 0.02 -1.48 -0.81
N HIS A 77 0.00 -0.90 -2.02
CA HIS A 77 1.15 -0.94 -2.92
C HIS A 77 2.42 -0.39 -2.25
N ALA A 78 2.28 0.71 -1.53
CA ALA A 78 3.41 1.35 -0.84
C ALA A 78 3.96 0.47 0.28
N GLU A 79 3.08 -0.19 1.04
CA GLU A 79 3.48 -1.09 2.10
C GLU A 79 4.21 -2.32 1.54
N ILE A 80 3.71 -2.90 0.46
CA ILE A 80 4.36 -4.03 -0.21
C ILE A 80 5.77 -3.63 -0.66
N LYS A 81 5.90 -2.47 -1.28
CA LYS A 81 7.21 -1.97 -1.71
C LYS A 81 8.17 -1.82 -0.54
N MET A 82 7.68 -1.27 0.57
CA MET A 82 8.50 -1.07 1.78
C MET A 82 8.95 -2.40 2.38
N VAL A 83 8.04 -3.37 2.48
CA VAL A 83 8.37 -4.71 3.00
C VAL A 83 9.36 -5.41 2.09
N CYS A 84 9.20 -5.33 0.78
CA CYS A 84 10.15 -5.90 -0.18
C CYS A 84 11.53 -5.27 -0.05
N SER A 85 11.60 -3.97 0.19
CA SER A 85 12.86 -3.29 0.47
C SER A 85 13.52 -3.82 1.74
N ASP A 86 12.73 -4.07 2.78
CA ASP A 86 13.24 -4.64 4.03
C ASP A 86 13.74 -6.08 3.84
N ILE A 87 13.04 -6.87 3.04
CA ILE A 87 13.46 -8.24 2.70
C ILE A 87 14.82 -8.21 2.00
N PHE A 88 14.98 -7.32 1.04
CA PHE A 88 16.22 -7.16 0.31
C PHE A 88 17.37 -6.78 1.23
N LYS A 89 17.14 -5.82 2.13
CA LYS A 89 18.14 -5.38 3.10
C LYS A 89 18.56 -6.50 4.05
N GLU A 90 17.59 -7.25 4.59
CA GLU A 90 17.86 -8.38 5.47
C GLU A 90 18.69 -9.45 4.75
N SER A 91 18.36 -9.74 3.49
CA SER A 91 19.11 -10.69 2.68
C SER A 91 20.57 -10.27 2.51
N LEU A 92 20.80 -8.99 2.23
CA LEU A 92 22.16 -8.46 2.06
C LEU A 92 22.94 -8.40 3.37
N LEU A 93 22.32 -7.90 4.42
CA LEU A 93 23.01 -7.68 5.70
C LEU A 93 23.38 -8.98 6.40
N ASN A 94 22.53 -10.00 6.30
CA ASN A 94 22.72 -11.27 6.98
C ASN A 94 23.22 -12.39 6.07
N ASP A 95 23.46 -12.08 4.80
CA ASP A 95 23.91 -13.02 3.78
C ASP A 95 23.03 -14.28 3.73
N VAL A 96 21.72 -14.07 3.68
CA VAL A 96 20.73 -15.15 3.60
C VAL A 96 19.93 -15.02 2.30
N PRO A 97 19.47 -16.16 1.73
CA PRO A 97 18.71 -16.10 0.49
C PRO A 97 17.32 -15.49 0.70
N MET A 98 16.81 -14.84 -0.36
CA MET A 98 15.44 -14.32 -0.37
C MET A 98 14.46 -15.47 -0.68
N ASN A 99 14.17 -16.27 0.32
CA ASN A 99 13.24 -17.40 0.24
C ASN A 99 11.96 -17.09 1.03
N ILE A 100 11.02 -18.03 1.02
CA ILE A 100 9.74 -17.87 1.71
C ILE A 100 9.91 -17.69 3.22
N GLU A 101 10.90 -18.33 3.80
CA GLU A 101 11.17 -18.22 5.24
C GLU A 101 11.59 -16.80 5.63
N LEU A 102 12.45 -16.18 4.84
CA LEU A 102 12.86 -14.80 5.05
C LEU A 102 11.68 -13.85 4.89
N VAL A 103 10.84 -14.06 3.87
CA VAL A 103 9.64 -13.26 3.63
C VAL A 103 8.71 -13.36 4.83
N LYS A 104 8.44 -14.56 5.34
CA LYS A 104 7.59 -14.75 6.52
C LYS A 104 8.15 -14.01 7.73
N MET A 105 9.44 -14.12 7.97
CA MET A 105 10.09 -13.47 9.10
C MET A 105 9.91 -11.95 9.05
N VAL A 106 10.17 -11.34 7.91
CA VAL A 106 10.08 -9.89 7.75
C VAL A 106 8.63 -9.41 7.87
N VAL A 107 7.69 -10.12 7.25
CA VAL A 107 6.26 -9.78 7.32
C VAL A 107 5.75 -9.90 8.74
N ASP A 108 6.08 -10.97 9.46
CA ASP A 108 5.65 -11.18 10.84
C ASP A 108 6.21 -10.11 11.76
N LYS A 109 7.46 -9.74 11.59
CA LYS A 109 8.10 -8.68 12.37
C LYS A 109 7.39 -7.34 12.16
N ARG A 110 7.04 -7.03 10.93
CA ARG A 110 6.29 -5.81 10.62
C ARG A 110 4.90 -5.83 11.25
N ASN A 111 4.18 -6.95 11.13
CA ASN A 111 2.85 -7.08 11.69
C ASN A 111 2.86 -6.96 13.20
N GLN A 112 3.87 -7.50 13.86
CA GLN A 112 4.05 -7.38 15.29
C GLN A 112 4.26 -5.92 15.71
N LEU A 113 5.13 -5.19 15.00
CA LEU A 113 5.38 -3.77 15.25
C LEU A 113 4.11 -2.94 15.06
N CYS A 114 3.34 -3.22 14.04
CA CYS A 114 2.07 -2.52 13.80
C CYS A 114 1.06 -2.73 14.93
N ARG A 115 1.01 -3.94 15.51
CA ARG A 115 0.13 -4.23 16.66
C ARG A 115 0.58 -3.49 17.92
N GLU A 116 1.87 -3.36 18.14
CA GLU A 116 2.42 -2.66 19.31
C GLU A 116 2.16 -1.15 19.25
N ILE A 117 2.14 -0.59 18.04
CA ILE A 117 1.93 0.84 17.83
C ILE A 117 0.44 1.21 17.89
N SER A 118 -0.44 0.31 17.47
CA SER A 118 -1.89 0.57 17.48
C SER A 118 -2.58 0.25 18.87
#